data_849cad36f5b02cc181302ee65f91f9c4
#
_entry.id   849cad36f5b02cc181302ee65f91f9c4
#
_cell.length_a   1.000
_cell.length_b   1.000
_cell.length_c   1.000
_cell.angle_alpha   90.00
_cell.angle_beta   90.00
_cell.angle_gamma   90.00
#
_symmetry.space_group_name_H-M   'P 1'
#
loop_
_entity.id
_entity.type
_entity.pdbx_description
1 polymer ?
#
loop_
_entity_poly.entity_id
_entity_poly.type
_entity_poly.pdbx_seq_one_letter_code
_entity_poly.pdbx_strand_id
1 'polypeptide(L)'
;MKKKLIFGVIVVLLLSSCGFKIVNNKELYNYSIIDVKSSGDSKIGYLLKNNLQVKNEIQNKKIKLDIKIIKNKSIKEKNIKNQITKYEISLNLKVEYNLDFSNESGTFSISKTGSYDVEEKYSQTKNNENNLIAELSNNLVEEIKINLSEITNDL
;
A
#
# COMPACT_ATOMS: atom_id res chain seq x y z
N MET A 1 2.96 4.28 -55.32
CA MET A 1 1.81 3.83 -54.52
C MET A 1 2.18 2.78 -53.48
N LYS A 2 3.06 1.80 -53.76
CA LYS A 2 3.46 0.71 -52.79
C LYS A 2 4.10 1.20 -51.49
N LYS A 3 4.96 2.26 -51.51
CA LYS A 3 5.62 2.80 -50.30
C LYS A 3 4.64 3.42 -49.27
N LYS A 4 3.53 4.07 -49.74
CA LYS A 4 2.51 4.63 -48.85
C LYS A 4 1.66 3.55 -48.18
N LEU A 5 1.45 2.42 -48.88
CA LEU A 5 0.71 1.29 -48.33
C LEU A 5 1.50 0.57 -47.21
N ILE A 6 2.81 0.41 -47.37
CA ILE A 6 3.71 -0.21 -46.38
C ILE A 6 3.75 0.64 -45.10
N PHE A 7 3.82 1.97 -45.25
CA PHE A 7 3.84 2.89 -44.10
C PHE A 7 2.53 2.81 -43.27
N GLY A 8 1.37 2.70 -43.96
CA GLY A 8 0.08 2.51 -43.28
C GLY A 8 -0.02 1.21 -42.49
N VAL A 9 0.51 0.10 -42.99
CA VAL A 9 0.54 -1.19 -42.29
C VAL A 9 1.41 -1.14 -41.04
N ILE A 10 2.57 -0.47 -41.11
CA ILE A 10 3.46 -0.31 -39.94
C ILE A 10 2.79 0.51 -38.83
N VAL A 11 2.07 1.59 -39.17
CA VAL A 11 1.35 2.42 -38.19
C VAL A 11 0.25 1.65 -37.47
N VAL A 12 -0.49 0.79 -38.20
CA VAL A 12 -1.55 -0.06 -37.62
C VAL A 12 -0.97 -1.11 -36.68
N LEU A 13 0.19 -1.68 -36.98
CA LEU A 13 0.89 -2.65 -36.09
C LEU A 13 1.41 -2.01 -34.80
N LEU A 14 1.75 -0.73 -34.80
CA LEU A 14 2.23 -0.02 -33.61
C LEU A 14 1.08 0.36 -32.65
N LEU A 15 -0.17 0.44 -33.13
CA LEU A 15 -1.34 0.77 -32.32
C LEU A 15 -1.92 -0.42 -31.55
N SER A 16 -1.54 -1.65 -31.87
CA SER A 16 -2.05 -2.86 -31.22
C SER A 16 -1.28 -3.29 -29.96
N SER A 17 -0.29 -2.51 -29.50
CA SER A 17 0.64 -2.92 -28.44
C SER A 17 0.34 -2.37 -27.03
N CYS A 18 -0.83 -1.80 -26.75
CA CYS A 18 -1.16 -1.35 -25.41
C CYS A 18 -2.35 -2.10 -24.81
N GLY A 19 -2.18 -3.41 -24.61
CA GLY A 19 -3.07 -4.20 -23.78
C GLY A 19 -2.66 -4.11 -22.29
N PHE A 20 -2.95 -3.00 -21.60
CA PHE A 20 -2.90 -2.98 -20.14
C PHE A 20 -4.05 -3.86 -19.61
N LYS A 21 -3.72 -5.11 -19.26
CA LYS A 21 -4.63 -5.97 -18.52
C LYS A 21 -4.63 -5.51 -17.08
N ILE A 22 -5.72 -4.88 -16.62
CA ILE A 22 -5.93 -4.63 -15.20
C ILE A 22 -6.03 -6.01 -14.54
N VAL A 23 -4.96 -6.44 -13.89
CA VAL A 23 -4.98 -7.65 -13.07
C VAL A 23 -5.79 -7.31 -11.82
N ASN A 24 -6.97 -7.88 -11.73
CA ASN A 24 -7.83 -7.76 -10.55
C ASN A 24 -7.16 -8.57 -9.43
N ASN A 25 -6.45 -7.91 -8.52
CA ASN A 25 -5.63 -8.52 -7.44
C ASN A 25 -6.43 -9.42 -6.46
N LYS A 26 -7.75 -9.56 -6.64
CA LYS A 26 -8.60 -10.39 -5.78
C LYS A 26 -8.37 -11.91 -5.95
N GLU A 27 -7.77 -12.35 -7.06
CA GLU A 27 -7.55 -13.77 -7.35
C GLU A 27 -6.11 -14.24 -7.05
N LEU A 28 -5.22 -13.33 -6.65
CA LEU A 28 -3.78 -13.63 -6.51
C LEU A 28 -3.38 -14.23 -5.15
N TYR A 29 -4.24 -14.10 -4.14
CA TYR A 29 -3.88 -14.55 -2.78
C TYR A 29 -4.58 -15.85 -2.44
N ASN A 30 -3.80 -16.88 -2.07
CA ASN A 30 -4.28 -18.21 -1.64
C ASN A 30 -4.73 -18.25 -0.18
N TYR A 31 -5.00 -17.09 0.44
CA TYR A 31 -5.42 -16.93 1.83
C TYR A 31 -6.54 -15.88 1.98
N SER A 32 -7.21 -15.89 3.12
CA SER A 32 -8.21 -14.90 3.52
C SER A 32 -7.83 -14.25 4.84
N ILE A 33 -7.84 -12.91 4.91
CA ILE A 33 -7.68 -12.19 6.17
C ILE A 33 -9.07 -12.02 6.79
N ILE A 34 -9.33 -12.73 7.89
CA ILE A 34 -10.66 -12.81 8.51
C ILE A 34 -10.84 -11.82 9.66
N ASP A 35 -9.76 -11.42 10.33
CA ASP A 35 -9.79 -10.43 11.40
C ASP A 35 -8.54 -9.55 11.34
N VAL A 36 -8.73 -8.24 11.57
CA VAL A 36 -7.64 -7.26 11.67
C VAL A 36 -7.89 -6.40 12.89
N LYS A 37 -7.05 -6.57 13.90
CA LYS A 37 -6.94 -5.68 15.04
C LYS A 37 -5.83 -4.67 14.82
N SER A 38 -5.98 -3.46 15.32
CA SER A 38 -4.95 -2.43 15.22
C SER A 38 -4.88 -1.61 16.50
N SER A 39 -3.66 -1.20 16.85
CA SER A 39 -3.36 -0.31 17.97
C SER A 39 -2.45 0.84 17.53
N GLY A 40 -2.53 1.99 18.17
CA GLY A 40 -1.80 3.21 17.81
C GLY A 40 -2.65 4.24 17.07
N ASP A 41 -2.22 4.75 15.91
CA ASP A 41 -2.98 5.78 15.16
C ASP A 41 -4.27 5.20 14.59
N SER A 42 -5.42 5.66 15.12
CA SER A 42 -6.75 5.14 14.78
C SER A 42 -7.14 5.38 13.32
N LYS A 43 -6.72 6.50 12.72
CA LYS A 43 -7.02 6.82 11.33
C LYS A 43 -6.29 5.86 10.38
N ILE A 44 -5.02 5.60 10.64
CA ILE A 44 -4.22 4.65 9.86
C ILE A 44 -4.76 3.24 10.09
N GLY A 45 -5.08 2.86 11.32
CA GLY A 45 -5.69 1.57 11.65
C GLY A 45 -6.98 1.31 10.86
N TYR A 46 -7.84 2.32 10.73
CA TYR A 46 -9.06 2.23 9.90
C TYR A 46 -8.74 2.01 8.42
N LEU A 47 -7.75 2.75 7.85
CA LEU A 47 -7.34 2.58 6.47
C LEU A 47 -6.77 1.18 6.20
N LEU A 48 -5.90 0.69 7.09
CA LEU A 48 -5.32 -0.65 6.98
C LEU A 48 -6.41 -1.72 7.05
N LYS A 49 -7.32 -1.63 8.05
CA LYS A 49 -8.40 -2.60 8.23
C LYS A 49 -9.30 -2.71 6.99
N ASN A 50 -9.71 -1.58 6.42
CA ASN A 50 -10.59 -1.57 5.25
C ASN A 50 -9.92 -2.16 3.99
N ASN A 51 -8.60 -1.94 3.82
CA ASN A 51 -7.87 -2.36 2.63
C ASN A 51 -7.28 -3.78 2.75
N LEU A 52 -7.13 -4.28 3.99
CA LEU A 52 -6.63 -5.64 4.25
C LEU A 52 -7.74 -6.68 4.29
N GLN A 53 -8.99 -6.30 4.62
CA GLN A 53 -10.09 -7.27 4.65
C GLN A 53 -10.40 -7.80 3.25
N VAL A 54 -9.77 -8.89 2.90
CA VAL A 54 -10.07 -9.68 1.71
C VAL A 54 -10.90 -10.88 2.16
N LYS A 55 -12.23 -10.77 2.06
CA LYS A 55 -13.12 -11.91 2.23
C LYS A 55 -13.12 -12.73 0.94
N ASN A 56 -12.32 -13.76 0.89
CA ASN A 56 -12.39 -14.78 -0.15
C ASN A 56 -12.98 -16.03 0.48
N GLU A 57 -14.28 -16.27 0.31
CA GLU A 57 -15.03 -17.35 0.95
C GLU A 57 -14.56 -18.76 0.51
N ILE A 58 -13.79 -18.84 -0.57
CA ILE A 58 -13.34 -20.09 -1.19
C ILE A 58 -12.00 -20.59 -0.58
N GLN A 59 -11.30 -19.74 0.19
CA GLN A 59 -9.94 -20.05 0.64
C GLN A 59 -9.93 -20.68 2.05
N ASN A 60 -9.33 -21.87 2.16
CA ASN A 60 -9.19 -22.58 3.43
C ASN A 60 -8.10 -22.00 4.36
N LYS A 61 -7.17 -21.20 3.82
CA LYS A 61 -6.10 -20.56 4.59
C LYS A 61 -6.60 -19.25 5.21
N LYS A 62 -6.98 -19.28 6.48
CA LYS A 62 -7.50 -18.11 7.23
C LYS A 62 -6.41 -17.52 8.10
N ILE A 63 -6.29 -16.19 8.08
CA ILE A 63 -5.27 -15.41 8.80
C ILE A 63 -5.94 -14.35 9.67
N LYS A 64 -5.46 -14.22 10.91
CA LYS A 64 -5.79 -13.11 11.82
C LYS A 64 -4.56 -12.23 11.99
N LEU A 65 -4.74 -10.92 12.02
CA LEU A 65 -3.68 -9.94 12.17
C LEU A 65 -3.89 -9.06 13.40
N ASP A 66 -2.79 -8.79 14.12
CA ASP A 66 -2.70 -7.71 15.10
C ASP A 66 -1.58 -6.75 14.67
N ILE A 67 -1.93 -5.47 14.48
CA ILE A 67 -1.03 -4.48 13.88
C ILE A 67 -0.80 -3.33 14.86
N LYS A 68 0.44 -3.19 15.33
CA LYS A 68 0.87 -2.03 16.11
C LYS A 68 1.41 -0.94 15.18
N ILE A 69 0.83 0.27 15.25
CA ILE A 69 1.12 1.39 14.36
C ILE A 69 1.85 2.48 15.12
N ILE A 70 3.02 2.88 14.62
CA ILE A 70 3.79 4.02 15.13
C ILE A 70 3.95 5.02 13.98
N LYS A 71 3.38 6.21 14.15
CA LYS A 71 3.51 7.34 13.23
C LYS A 71 4.44 8.39 13.83
N ASN A 72 5.49 8.73 13.10
CA ASN A 72 6.39 9.83 13.44
C ASN A 72 6.27 10.93 12.39
N LYS A 73 6.28 12.18 12.84
CA LYS A 73 6.33 13.37 12.00
C LYS A 73 7.51 14.23 12.40
N SER A 74 8.34 14.60 11.45
CA SER A 74 9.53 15.44 11.67
C SER A 74 9.60 16.55 10.60
N ILE A 75 10.38 17.57 10.92
CA ILE A 75 10.69 18.64 9.95
C ILE A 75 11.77 18.10 9.00
N LYS A 76 11.50 18.14 7.70
CA LYS A 76 12.47 17.71 6.69
C LYS A 76 13.29 18.88 6.14
N GLU A 77 12.62 19.99 5.83
CA GLU A 77 13.27 21.13 5.22
C GLU A 77 12.77 22.46 5.79
N LYS A 78 13.66 23.46 5.81
CA LYS A 78 13.38 24.86 6.13
C LYS A 78 14.03 25.78 5.08
N ASN A 79 13.41 26.92 4.84
CA ASN A 79 13.97 27.96 3.97
C ASN A 79 15.02 28.84 4.71
N ILE A 80 15.62 29.77 3.97
CA ILE A 80 16.64 30.70 4.49
C ILE A 80 16.12 31.62 5.62
N LYS A 81 14.79 31.75 5.75
CA LYS A 81 14.12 32.49 6.83
C LYS A 81 13.76 31.60 8.02
N ASN A 82 14.29 30.36 8.07
CA ASN A 82 14.00 29.34 9.10
C ASN A 82 12.51 28.92 9.16
N GLN A 83 11.72 29.16 8.12
CA GLN A 83 10.33 28.70 8.03
C GLN A 83 10.32 27.28 7.48
N ILE A 84 9.45 26.43 8.03
CA ILE A 84 9.31 25.03 7.59
C ILE A 84 8.67 25.00 6.19
N THR A 85 9.33 24.34 5.25
CA THR A 85 8.85 24.17 3.87
C THR A 85 8.43 22.73 3.60
N LYS A 86 8.94 21.75 4.37
CA LYS A 86 8.59 20.34 4.17
C LYS A 86 8.58 19.57 5.48
N TYR A 87 7.58 18.70 5.64
CA TYR A 87 7.51 17.69 6.68
C TYR A 87 7.79 16.30 6.11
N GLU A 88 8.28 15.42 6.98
CA GLU A 88 8.42 13.99 6.72
C GLU A 88 7.52 13.22 7.67
N ILE A 89 6.87 12.16 7.15
CA ILE A 89 6.11 11.18 7.93
C ILE A 89 6.74 9.82 7.73
N SER A 90 6.99 9.11 8.83
CA SER A 90 7.36 7.71 8.86
C SER A 90 6.27 6.90 9.54
N LEU A 91 5.79 5.88 8.87
CA LEU A 91 4.85 4.89 9.40
C LEU A 91 5.61 3.58 9.61
N ASN A 92 5.64 3.11 10.86
CA ASN A 92 6.26 1.85 11.23
C ASN A 92 5.18 0.91 11.76
N LEU A 93 5.07 -0.28 11.18
CA LEU A 93 4.13 -1.31 11.59
C LEU A 93 4.89 -2.51 12.12
N LYS A 94 4.44 -3.03 13.28
CA LYS A 94 4.74 -4.39 13.72
C LYS A 94 3.47 -5.20 13.49
N VAL A 95 3.56 -6.22 12.65
CA VAL A 95 2.45 -7.10 12.28
C VAL A 95 2.66 -8.44 12.94
N GLU A 96 1.72 -8.85 13.77
CA GLU A 96 1.63 -10.20 14.33
C GLU A 96 0.54 -10.94 13.56
N TYR A 97 0.86 -12.14 13.05
CA TYR A 97 -0.07 -12.98 12.32
C TYR A 97 -0.30 -14.31 13.02
N ASN A 98 -1.51 -14.84 12.86
CA ASN A 98 -1.87 -16.16 13.29
C ASN A 98 -2.56 -16.90 12.14
N LEU A 99 -2.06 -18.10 11.81
CA LEU A 99 -2.55 -18.96 10.75
C LEU A 99 -3.49 -20.01 11.34
N ASP A 100 -4.81 -19.83 11.19
CA ASP A 100 -5.80 -20.75 11.76
C ASP A 100 -5.68 -22.18 11.22
N PHE A 101 -5.06 -22.40 10.06
CA PHE A 101 -4.97 -23.68 9.38
C PHE A 101 -3.75 -24.53 9.81
N SER A 102 -2.67 -23.92 10.31
CA SER A 102 -1.45 -24.63 10.77
C SER A 102 -1.18 -24.43 12.27
N ASN A 103 -1.97 -23.60 12.96
CA ASN A 103 -1.72 -23.14 14.33
C ASN A 103 -0.36 -22.44 14.51
N GLU A 104 0.21 -21.93 13.44
CA GLU A 104 1.45 -21.16 13.45
C GLU A 104 1.18 -19.67 13.62
N SER A 105 2.11 -19.00 14.27
CA SER A 105 2.10 -17.54 14.44
C SER A 105 3.49 -16.98 14.28
N GLY A 106 3.56 -15.72 13.85
CA GLY A 106 4.84 -15.05 13.72
C GLY A 106 4.67 -13.54 13.70
N THR A 107 5.78 -12.85 13.53
CA THR A 107 5.80 -11.39 13.47
C THR A 107 6.76 -10.91 12.41
N PHE A 108 6.40 -9.79 11.75
CA PHE A 108 7.31 -9.04 10.90
C PHE A 108 7.10 -7.53 11.09
N SER A 109 8.08 -6.74 10.68
CA SER A 109 8.01 -5.28 10.76
C SER A 109 8.24 -4.69 9.38
N ILE A 110 7.44 -3.69 9.05
CA ILE A 110 7.54 -2.93 7.80
C ILE A 110 7.49 -1.44 8.09
N SER A 111 8.12 -0.64 7.23
CA SER A 111 8.07 0.80 7.37
C SER A 111 8.02 1.51 6.02
N LYS A 112 7.32 2.64 5.97
CA LYS A 112 7.29 3.55 4.83
C LYS A 112 7.50 4.97 5.31
N THR A 113 8.28 5.72 4.55
CA THR A 113 8.55 7.12 4.82
C THR A 113 8.29 7.94 3.57
N GLY A 114 7.70 9.11 3.76
CA GLY A 114 7.45 10.05 2.69
C GLY A 114 7.45 11.49 3.20
N SER A 115 7.39 12.45 2.30
CA SER A 115 7.40 13.87 2.66
C SER A 115 6.36 14.66 1.88
N TYR A 116 5.89 15.76 2.47
CA TYR A 116 4.93 16.65 1.84
C TYR A 116 5.30 18.11 2.08
N ASP A 117 4.92 18.96 1.13
CA ASP A 117 5.21 20.39 1.17
C ASP A 117 4.24 21.14 2.06
N VAL A 118 4.75 22.19 2.69
CA VAL A 118 3.96 23.17 3.45
C VAL A 118 3.53 24.27 2.48
N GLU A 119 2.24 24.47 2.39
CA GLU A 119 1.60 25.45 1.54
C GLU A 119 1.25 26.74 2.32
N GLU A 120 1.02 27.84 1.63
CA GLU A 120 0.58 29.07 2.26
C GLU A 120 -0.75 28.92 3.02
N LYS A 121 -1.68 28.12 2.45
CA LYS A 121 -2.94 27.81 3.11
C LYS A 121 -2.82 26.54 3.93
N TYR A 122 -3.14 26.63 5.22
CA TYR A 122 -3.15 25.50 6.14
C TYR A 122 -3.96 24.31 5.62
N SER A 123 -5.12 24.57 4.99
CA SER A 123 -5.98 23.51 4.44
C SER A 123 -5.27 22.68 3.35
N GLN A 124 -4.47 23.33 2.50
CA GLN A 124 -3.70 22.65 1.45
C GLN A 124 -2.59 21.79 2.08
N THR A 125 -1.82 22.34 3.04
CA THR A 125 -0.84 21.58 3.80
C THR A 125 -1.47 20.35 4.46
N LYS A 126 -2.66 20.51 5.04
CA LYS A 126 -3.38 19.38 5.69
C LYS A 126 -3.86 18.34 4.70
N ASN A 127 -4.26 18.75 3.50
CA ASN A 127 -4.61 17.83 2.41
C ASN A 127 -3.37 17.05 1.94
N ASN A 128 -2.23 17.73 1.76
CA ASN A 128 -0.97 17.08 1.40
C ASN A 128 -0.56 16.02 2.44
N GLU A 129 -0.66 16.35 3.74
CA GLU A 129 -0.44 15.38 4.83
C GLU A 129 -1.37 14.17 4.74
N ASN A 130 -2.68 14.42 4.52
CA ASN A 130 -3.68 13.35 4.45
C ASN A 130 -3.45 12.44 3.23
N ASN A 131 -3.13 13.02 2.08
CA ASN A 131 -2.85 12.27 0.86
C ASN A 131 -1.60 11.39 1.02
N LEU A 132 -0.53 11.94 1.61
CA LEU A 132 0.67 11.17 1.90
C LEU A 132 0.38 10.00 2.86
N ILE A 133 -0.38 10.23 3.94
CA ILE A 133 -0.75 9.16 4.88
C ILE A 133 -1.54 8.06 4.16
N ALA A 134 -2.48 8.42 3.28
CA ALA A 134 -3.25 7.45 2.51
C ALA A 134 -2.35 6.65 1.55
N GLU A 135 -1.44 7.30 0.84
CA GLU A 135 -0.46 6.67 -0.05
C GLU A 135 0.44 5.69 0.70
N LEU A 136 1.07 6.14 1.80
CA LEU A 136 1.94 5.29 2.62
C LEU A 136 1.18 4.10 3.20
N SER A 137 -0.09 4.31 3.62
CA SER A 137 -0.93 3.23 4.14
C SER A 137 -1.26 2.20 3.06
N ASN A 138 -1.54 2.61 1.83
CA ASN A 138 -1.79 1.70 0.71
C ASN A 138 -0.53 0.89 0.37
N ASN A 139 0.64 1.52 0.34
CA ASN A 139 1.92 0.84 0.10
C ASN A 139 2.23 -0.18 1.20
N LEU A 140 1.90 0.13 2.47
CA LEU A 140 2.04 -0.81 3.59
C LEU A 140 1.07 -2.00 3.47
N VAL A 141 -0.17 -1.77 3.01
CA VAL A 141 -1.15 -2.84 2.75
C VAL A 141 -0.62 -3.83 1.72
N GLU A 142 -0.07 -3.33 0.61
CA GLU A 142 0.48 -4.20 -0.43
C GLU A 142 1.68 -5.00 0.08
N GLU A 143 2.56 -4.38 0.87
CA GLU A 143 3.71 -5.08 1.47
C GLU A 143 3.29 -6.14 2.50
N ILE A 144 2.25 -5.87 3.32
CA ILE A 144 1.66 -6.88 4.20
C ILE A 144 1.16 -8.08 3.39
N LYS A 145 0.43 -7.84 2.30
CA LYS A 145 -0.11 -8.91 1.45
C LYS A 145 0.99 -9.75 0.81
N ILE A 146 2.07 -9.12 0.34
CA ILE A 146 3.23 -9.83 -0.23
C ILE A 146 3.87 -10.72 0.83
N ASN A 147 4.21 -10.20 2.02
CA ASN A 147 4.81 -10.98 3.10
C ASN A 147 3.92 -12.17 3.52
N LEU A 148 2.60 -11.95 3.64
CA LEU A 148 1.67 -13.03 3.96
C LEU A 148 1.59 -14.08 2.85
N SER A 149 1.69 -13.67 1.59
CA SER A 149 1.73 -14.59 0.45
C SER A 149 2.97 -15.48 0.47
N GLU A 150 4.14 -14.91 0.77
CA GLU A 150 5.39 -15.66 0.93
C GLU A 150 5.26 -16.68 2.07
N ILE A 151 4.84 -16.25 3.26
CA ILE A 151 4.63 -17.11 4.43
C ILE A 151 3.66 -18.25 4.13
N THR A 152 2.56 -17.97 3.42
CA THR A 152 1.54 -19.01 3.13
C THR A 152 1.92 -19.93 1.98
N ASN A 153 2.86 -19.58 1.13
CA ASN A 153 3.35 -20.41 0.04
C ASN A 153 4.43 -21.40 0.50
N ASP A 154 5.15 -21.05 1.57
CA ASP A 154 6.20 -21.91 2.15
C ASP A 154 5.63 -23.03 3.04
N LEU A 155 4.30 -23.02 3.29
CA LEU A 155 3.53 -23.98 4.07
C LEU A 155 2.59 -24.83 3.18
#